data_82844ce99d2d2b9257e7f30ac07eb5b6
#
_entry.id   82844ce99d2d2b9257e7f30ac07eb5b6
#
_cell.length_a   1.000
_cell.length_b   1.000
_cell.length_c   1.000
_cell.angle_alpha   90.00
_cell.angle_beta   90.00
_cell.angle_gamma   90.00
#
_symmetry.space_group_name_H-M   'P 1'
#
loop_
_entity.id
_entity.type
_entity.pdbx_description
1 polymer ?
#
loop_
_entity_poly.entity_id
_entity_poly.type
_entity_poly.pdbx_seq_one_letter_code
_entity_poly.pdbx_strand_id
1 'polypeptide(L)'
;MSKLLISCDDYIYRHENKYYFKSQEWHDFYQRYLRVFDELKICNRVIDEFELKKNRILCDDPRIEIHPLPIFHGPIEYAKVFFATGRAMKTAVDGCDAAILRLPSTVAQRISKQVIKAGIPFATEIVFDARDGADTSNNFMEKKLWRIIDKQMRTICALADGVSCVTEKYLQQHYYSVKPNHFVSNYSTLALDKSFFTSPRLYPEKTVFTIAHVDLQIGLHSRKGTDIIIQALEKLKKKGVVVNVAFAGDDWNNSTEKILAYAKEHGIEGQVSCPGFLTRQQLDAFLNQSDLFVLPTKAEGLPRVIIEAIAKGMPTVTTPVSGNPELIPARYLVDFYDVDTLADRIEKLVTNKEEYEKASKENYVHSLQYESSILQARRDLFYSELKKRCKLQ
;
A
#
# COMPACT_ATOMS: atom_id res chain seq x y z
N MET A 1 3.39 -33.22 1.35
CA MET A 1 3.64 -31.89 0.73
C MET A 1 2.44 -31.02 1.04
N SER A 2 2.63 -29.72 1.21
CA SER A 2 1.55 -28.77 1.51
C SER A 2 1.44 -27.75 0.36
N LYS A 3 0.26 -27.64 -0.24
CA LYS A 3 -0.02 -26.76 -1.36
C LYS A 3 -0.93 -25.60 -0.92
N LEU A 4 -0.43 -24.37 -1.08
CA LEU A 4 -1.18 -23.17 -0.75
C LEU A 4 -1.86 -22.58 -1.98
N LEU A 5 -3.16 -22.29 -1.88
CA LEU A 5 -3.86 -21.42 -2.83
C LEU A 5 -3.67 -19.96 -2.42
N ILE A 6 -3.23 -19.11 -3.34
CA ILE A 6 -3.23 -17.66 -3.15
C ILE A 6 -4.07 -16.96 -4.22
N SER A 7 -4.82 -15.96 -3.80
CA SER A 7 -5.56 -15.06 -4.69
C SER A 7 -5.47 -13.62 -4.19
N CYS A 8 -5.17 -12.72 -5.10
CA CYS A 8 -5.05 -11.28 -4.83
C CYS A 8 -5.49 -10.47 -6.07
N ASP A 9 -5.48 -9.15 -5.94
CA ASP A 9 -5.84 -8.26 -7.06
C ASP A 9 -4.61 -7.89 -7.88
N ASP A 10 -4.09 -8.87 -8.62
CA ASP A 10 -2.93 -8.75 -9.51
C ASP A 10 -3.21 -9.43 -10.85
N TYR A 11 -2.28 -9.26 -11.78
CA TYR A 11 -2.31 -9.87 -13.10
C TYR A 11 -1.08 -10.75 -13.30
N ILE A 12 -1.32 -11.94 -13.85
CA ILE A 12 -0.28 -12.79 -14.42
C ILE A 12 -0.27 -12.55 -15.93
N TYR A 13 0.88 -12.57 -16.54
CA TYR A 13 1.03 -12.34 -17.98
C TYR A 13 1.38 -13.65 -18.68
N ARG A 14 0.83 -13.87 -19.88
CA ARG A 14 1.12 -15.04 -20.68
C ARG A 14 1.66 -14.63 -22.04
N HIS A 15 2.81 -15.19 -22.43
CA HIS A 15 3.42 -15.01 -23.74
C HIS A 15 4.00 -16.35 -24.19
N GLU A 16 3.71 -16.79 -25.42
CA GLU A 16 4.16 -18.08 -25.98
C GLU A 16 3.94 -19.30 -25.07
N ASN A 17 2.74 -19.38 -24.46
CA ASN A 17 2.35 -20.42 -23.49
C ASN A 17 3.17 -20.46 -22.19
N LYS A 18 3.99 -19.45 -21.90
CA LYS A 18 4.71 -19.30 -20.63
C LYS A 18 4.08 -18.19 -19.80
N TYR A 19 4.15 -18.33 -18.48
CA TYR A 19 3.63 -17.33 -17.55
C TYR A 19 4.74 -16.44 -17.00
N TYR A 20 4.39 -15.17 -16.76
CA TYR A 20 5.32 -14.16 -16.28
C TYR A 20 4.67 -13.32 -15.18
N PHE A 21 5.46 -12.95 -14.19
CA PHE A 21 5.09 -11.93 -13.21
C PHE A 21 5.29 -10.52 -13.77
N LYS A 22 4.54 -9.57 -13.25
CA LYS A 22 4.60 -8.16 -13.65
C LYS A 22 5.99 -7.54 -13.50
N SER A 23 6.71 -7.90 -12.44
CA SER A 23 8.02 -7.37 -12.08
C SER A 23 8.70 -8.28 -11.05
N GLN A 24 9.97 -7.99 -10.72
CA GLN A 24 10.72 -8.67 -9.65
C GLN A 24 10.02 -8.56 -8.29
N GLU A 25 9.41 -7.41 -7.96
CA GLU A 25 8.63 -7.25 -6.72
C GLU A 25 7.50 -8.29 -6.58
N TRP A 26 6.80 -8.60 -7.68
CA TRP A 26 5.73 -9.59 -7.69
C TRP A 26 6.25 -11.02 -7.67
N HIS A 27 7.37 -11.30 -8.32
CA HIS A 27 8.06 -12.57 -8.16
C HIS A 27 8.42 -12.80 -6.68
N ASP A 28 9.10 -11.86 -6.05
CA ASP A 28 9.52 -11.94 -4.65
C ASP A 28 8.32 -12.01 -3.69
N PHE A 29 7.22 -11.34 -4.05
CA PHE A 29 5.96 -11.43 -3.31
C PHE A 29 5.43 -12.88 -3.25
N TYR A 30 5.45 -13.61 -4.36
CA TYR A 30 4.98 -14.99 -4.37
C TYR A 30 5.99 -15.96 -3.74
N GLN A 31 7.28 -15.71 -3.86
CA GLN A 31 8.33 -16.51 -3.23
C GLN A 31 8.25 -16.51 -1.68
N ARG A 32 7.65 -15.49 -1.06
CA ARG A 32 7.45 -15.43 0.40
C ARG A 32 6.67 -16.62 0.94
N TYR A 33 5.68 -17.09 0.23
CA TYR A 33 4.82 -18.20 0.65
C TYR A 33 5.56 -19.55 0.55
N LEU A 34 6.44 -19.70 -0.44
CA LEU A 34 7.26 -20.90 -0.65
C LEU A 34 8.39 -21.08 0.39
N ARG A 35 8.58 -20.10 1.28
CA ARG A 35 9.43 -20.26 2.47
C ARG A 35 8.80 -21.21 3.50
N VAL A 36 7.48 -21.34 3.49
CA VAL A 36 6.74 -22.13 4.47
C VAL A 36 5.98 -23.29 3.81
N PHE A 37 5.28 -23.04 2.71
CA PHE A 37 4.56 -24.06 1.95
C PHE A 37 5.46 -24.73 0.90
N ASP A 38 5.16 -25.98 0.58
CA ASP A 38 5.98 -26.76 -0.36
C ASP A 38 5.64 -26.41 -1.81
N GLU A 39 4.36 -26.07 -2.09
CA GLU A 39 3.85 -25.69 -3.41
C GLU A 39 2.89 -24.49 -3.29
N LEU A 40 2.76 -23.74 -4.37
CA LEU A 40 1.89 -22.57 -4.49
C LEU A 40 1.00 -22.69 -5.73
N LYS A 41 -0.31 -22.53 -5.57
CA LYS A 41 -1.25 -22.34 -6.68
C LYS A 41 -1.72 -20.88 -6.68
N ILE A 42 -1.42 -20.15 -7.75
CA ILE A 42 -1.80 -18.74 -7.92
C ILE A 42 -3.06 -18.68 -8.78
N CYS A 43 -4.18 -18.27 -8.18
CA CYS A 43 -5.45 -18.11 -8.89
C CYS A 43 -5.70 -16.62 -9.16
N ASN A 44 -5.29 -16.15 -10.35
CA ASN A 44 -5.39 -14.74 -10.74
C ASN A 44 -5.78 -14.58 -12.21
N ARG A 45 -6.16 -13.33 -12.56
CA ARG A 45 -6.44 -12.92 -13.93
C ARG A 45 -5.19 -13.02 -14.80
N VAL A 46 -5.33 -13.53 -16.02
CA VAL A 46 -4.21 -13.67 -16.96
C VAL A 46 -4.42 -12.74 -18.14
N ILE A 47 -3.36 -12.00 -18.49
CA ILE A 47 -3.28 -11.12 -19.66
C ILE A 47 -2.41 -11.80 -20.71
N ASP A 48 -2.93 -11.98 -21.92
CA ASP A 48 -2.12 -12.41 -23.07
C ASP A 48 -1.34 -11.20 -23.63
N GLU A 49 -0.01 -11.26 -23.59
CA GLU A 49 0.87 -10.26 -24.19
C GLU A 49 1.43 -10.78 -25.53
N PHE A 50 1.21 -10.02 -26.61
CA PHE A 50 1.79 -10.33 -27.93
C PHE A 50 3.29 -10.07 -27.97
N GLU A 51 3.75 -9.02 -27.29
CA GLU A 51 5.16 -8.66 -27.14
C GLU A 51 5.53 -8.64 -25.66
N LEU A 52 6.58 -9.39 -25.30
CA LEU A 52 7.03 -9.47 -23.92
C LEU A 52 7.73 -8.18 -23.48
N LYS A 53 7.22 -7.54 -22.43
CA LYS A 53 7.86 -6.35 -21.87
C LYS A 53 9.14 -6.72 -21.10
N LYS A 54 10.15 -5.86 -21.19
CA LYS A 54 11.48 -6.07 -20.57
C LYS A 54 11.48 -6.32 -19.05
N ASN A 55 10.46 -5.83 -18.35
CA ASN A 55 10.35 -5.96 -16.90
C ASN A 55 9.58 -7.22 -16.45
N ARG A 56 9.15 -8.08 -17.37
CA ARG A 56 8.49 -9.34 -17.04
C ARG A 56 9.50 -10.36 -16.53
N ILE A 57 9.13 -11.06 -15.46
CA ILE A 57 9.94 -12.12 -14.85
C ILE A 57 9.26 -13.46 -15.12
N LEU A 58 9.99 -14.39 -15.73
CA LEU A 58 9.47 -15.71 -16.04
C LEU A 58 9.07 -16.45 -14.75
N CYS A 59 7.89 -17.06 -14.77
CA CYS A 59 7.44 -17.97 -13.72
C CYS A 59 7.90 -19.39 -14.06
N ASP A 60 9.13 -19.74 -13.71
CA ASP A 60 9.77 -21.02 -14.01
C ASP A 60 10.02 -21.90 -12.76
N ASP A 61 9.62 -21.45 -11.57
CA ASP A 61 9.69 -22.25 -10.35
C ASP A 61 8.69 -23.43 -10.44
N PRO A 62 9.16 -24.70 -10.47
CA PRO A 62 8.28 -25.87 -10.62
C PRO A 62 7.30 -26.06 -9.46
N ARG A 63 7.49 -25.36 -8.34
CA ARG A 63 6.58 -25.37 -7.19
C ARG A 63 5.39 -24.44 -7.37
N ILE A 64 5.37 -23.59 -8.43
CA ILE A 64 4.30 -22.62 -8.70
C ILE A 64 3.41 -23.13 -9.82
N GLU A 65 2.14 -23.33 -9.52
CA GLU A 65 1.07 -23.60 -10.48
C GLU A 65 0.25 -22.32 -10.71
N ILE A 66 0.08 -21.91 -11.97
CA ILE A 66 -0.82 -20.82 -12.32
C ILE A 66 -2.20 -21.38 -12.68
N HIS A 67 -3.23 -20.96 -11.95
CA HIS A 67 -4.63 -21.24 -12.27
C HIS A 67 -5.24 -19.99 -12.93
N PRO A 68 -5.36 -19.95 -14.26
CA PRO A 68 -5.71 -18.74 -15.00
C PRO A 68 -7.19 -18.41 -14.87
N LEU A 69 -7.49 -17.15 -14.61
CA LEU A 69 -8.84 -16.60 -14.69
C LEU A 69 -8.97 -15.66 -15.89
N PRO A 70 -10.19 -15.53 -16.46
CA PRO A 70 -10.47 -14.55 -17.50
C PRO A 70 -10.10 -13.14 -17.07
N ILE A 71 -9.57 -12.36 -18.02
CA ILE A 71 -9.26 -10.93 -17.81
C ILE A 71 -10.53 -10.09 -17.68
N PHE A 72 -10.51 -9.11 -16.80
CA PHE A 72 -11.49 -8.03 -16.70
C PHE A 72 -10.89 -6.82 -16.00
N HIS A 73 -11.31 -5.62 -16.41
CA HIS A 73 -11.01 -4.35 -15.78
C HIS A 73 -12.33 -3.69 -15.35
N GLY A 74 -12.49 -3.51 -14.06
CA GLY A 74 -13.68 -2.87 -13.51
C GLY A 74 -14.98 -3.72 -13.59
N PRO A 75 -16.09 -3.17 -13.07
CA PRO A 75 -17.33 -3.92 -12.88
C PRO A 75 -18.06 -4.29 -14.19
N ILE A 76 -17.95 -3.47 -15.24
CA ILE A 76 -18.63 -3.72 -16.52
C ILE A 76 -18.03 -4.93 -17.23
N GLU A 77 -16.70 -5.01 -17.34
CA GLU A 77 -16.04 -6.16 -17.95
C GLU A 77 -16.20 -7.41 -17.08
N TYR A 78 -16.15 -7.25 -15.75
CA TYR A 78 -16.42 -8.34 -14.84
C TYR A 78 -17.79 -8.98 -15.06
N ALA A 79 -18.84 -8.18 -15.30
CA ALA A 79 -20.16 -8.69 -15.61
C ALA A 79 -20.17 -9.59 -16.87
N LYS A 80 -19.41 -9.22 -17.92
CA LYS A 80 -19.29 -9.99 -19.16
C LYS A 80 -18.64 -11.37 -18.94
N VAL A 81 -17.63 -11.46 -18.07
CA VAL A 81 -16.90 -12.71 -17.79
C VAL A 81 -17.36 -13.42 -16.52
N PHE A 82 -18.44 -12.95 -15.90
CA PHE A 82 -18.90 -13.45 -14.60
C PHE A 82 -19.06 -14.98 -14.55
N PHE A 83 -19.77 -15.57 -15.51
CA PHE A 83 -19.99 -17.00 -15.53
C PHE A 83 -18.71 -17.79 -15.86
N ALA A 84 -17.88 -17.30 -16.79
CA ALA A 84 -16.61 -17.93 -17.14
C ALA A 84 -15.64 -17.94 -15.93
N THR A 85 -15.48 -16.80 -15.26
CA THR A 85 -14.71 -16.68 -14.02
C THR A 85 -15.22 -17.63 -12.94
N GLY A 86 -16.56 -17.70 -12.74
CA GLY A 86 -17.15 -18.60 -11.76
C GLY A 86 -16.93 -20.08 -12.07
N ARG A 87 -16.90 -20.45 -13.35
CA ARG A 87 -16.58 -21.82 -13.79
C ARG A 87 -15.12 -22.16 -13.52
N ALA A 88 -14.21 -21.27 -13.91
CA ALA A 88 -12.78 -21.45 -13.66
C ALA A 88 -12.45 -21.58 -12.15
N MET A 89 -13.11 -20.79 -11.29
CA MET A 89 -12.88 -20.85 -9.85
C MET A 89 -13.33 -22.14 -9.17
N LYS A 90 -14.20 -22.95 -9.79
CA LYS A 90 -14.67 -24.19 -9.17
C LYS A 90 -13.58 -25.22 -8.89
N THR A 91 -12.57 -25.27 -9.77
CA THR A 91 -11.45 -26.20 -9.67
C THR A 91 -10.18 -25.55 -9.09
N ALA A 92 -10.23 -24.26 -8.76
CA ALA A 92 -9.05 -23.56 -8.25
C ALA A 92 -8.57 -24.10 -6.89
N VAL A 93 -9.49 -24.61 -6.07
CA VAL A 93 -9.18 -25.18 -4.73
C VAL A 93 -8.73 -26.62 -4.78
N ASP A 94 -8.88 -27.31 -5.92
CA ASP A 94 -8.56 -28.73 -6.04
C ASP A 94 -7.06 -28.97 -5.80
N GLY A 95 -6.76 -29.91 -4.91
CA GLY A 95 -5.39 -30.27 -4.53
C GLY A 95 -4.69 -29.25 -3.64
N CYS A 96 -5.41 -28.25 -3.09
CA CYS A 96 -4.86 -27.28 -2.15
C CYS A 96 -5.19 -27.70 -0.71
N ASP A 97 -4.20 -27.55 0.18
CA ASP A 97 -4.32 -27.87 1.61
C ASP A 97 -4.73 -26.67 2.45
N ALA A 98 -4.47 -25.45 1.95
CA ALA A 98 -4.82 -24.19 2.60
C ALA A 98 -5.02 -23.07 1.58
N ALA A 99 -5.59 -21.95 2.01
CA ALA A 99 -5.70 -20.75 1.19
C ALA A 99 -5.30 -19.47 1.93
N ILE A 100 -4.71 -18.51 1.20
CA ILE A 100 -4.55 -17.12 1.65
C ILE A 100 -5.29 -16.21 0.66
N LEU A 101 -6.20 -15.40 1.20
CA LEU A 101 -7.03 -14.46 0.45
C LEU A 101 -6.61 -13.03 0.78
N ARG A 102 -6.01 -12.35 -0.20
CA ARG A 102 -5.57 -10.97 -0.03
C ARG A 102 -6.69 -9.99 -0.40
N LEU A 103 -7.10 -9.15 0.54
CA LEU A 103 -8.28 -8.31 0.45
C LEU A 103 -7.95 -6.81 0.64
N PRO A 104 -8.69 -5.90 -0.04
CA PRO A 104 -9.80 -6.16 -0.97
C PRO A 104 -9.33 -6.73 -2.31
N SER A 105 -10.08 -7.66 -2.87
CA SER A 105 -9.88 -8.19 -4.22
C SER A 105 -11.17 -8.87 -4.69
N THR A 106 -11.67 -8.48 -5.85
CA THR A 106 -12.87 -9.11 -6.45
C THR A 106 -12.67 -10.61 -6.67
N VAL A 107 -11.45 -11.01 -7.06
CA VAL A 107 -11.09 -12.41 -7.28
C VAL A 107 -11.06 -13.16 -5.95
N ALA A 108 -10.31 -12.66 -4.96
CA ALA A 108 -10.18 -13.29 -3.64
C ALA A 108 -11.53 -13.37 -2.89
N GLN A 109 -12.36 -12.32 -2.97
CA GLN A 109 -13.71 -12.34 -2.39
C GLN A 109 -14.61 -13.39 -3.03
N ARG A 110 -14.50 -13.58 -4.33
CA ARG A 110 -15.34 -14.56 -5.02
C ARG A 110 -14.89 -16.00 -4.78
N ILE A 111 -13.57 -16.27 -4.82
CA ILE A 111 -13.03 -17.60 -4.59
C ILE A 111 -13.20 -18.06 -3.14
N SER A 112 -13.36 -17.13 -2.19
CA SER A 112 -13.61 -17.45 -0.78
C SER A 112 -14.78 -18.44 -0.60
N LYS A 113 -15.80 -18.34 -1.46
CA LYS A 113 -16.95 -19.27 -1.44
C LYS A 113 -16.55 -20.71 -1.73
N GLN A 114 -15.58 -20.91 -2.63
CA GLN A 114 -15.07 -22.24 -2.97
C GLN A 114 -14.16 -22.76 -1.85
N VAL A 115 -13.31 -21.88 -1.28
CA VAL A 115 -12.45 -22.20 -0.15
C VAL A 115 -13.28 -22.66 1.06
N ILE A 116 -14.32 -21.90 1.41
CA ILE A 116 -15.22 -22.24 2.53
C ILE A 116 -15.96 -23.54 2.26
N LYS A 117 -16.46 -23.74 1.01
CA LYS A 117 -17.17 -24.97 0.63
C LYS A 117 -16.27 -26.19 0.66
N ALA A 118 -14.98 -26.04 0.28
CA ALA A 118 -14.00 -27.13 0.32
C ALA A 118 -13.58 -27.50 1.75
N GLY A 119 -13.88 -26.65 2.74
CA GLY A 119 -13.52 -26.86 4.14
C GLY A 119 -12.04 -26.74 4.46
N ILE A 120 -11.20 -26.32 3.51
CA ILE A 120 -9.77 -26.15 3.75
C ILE A 120 -9.51 -24.93 4.68
N PRO A 121 -8.51 -25.01 5.57
CA PRO A 121 -8.13 -23.87 6.41
C PRO A 121 -7.69 -22.68 5.56
N PHE A 122 -8.08 -21.47 5.98
CA PHE A 122 -7.68 -20.29 5.24
C PHE A 122 -7.40 -19.09 6.13
N ALA A 123 -6.54 -18.21 5.62
CA ALA A 123 -6.24 -16.93 6.25
C ALA A 123 -6.49 -15.76 5.26
N THR A 124 -6.62 -14.55 5.82
CA THR A 124 -6.77 -13.32 5.05
C THR A 124 -5.62 -12.37 5.28
N GLU A 125 -5.20 -11.65 4.24
CA GLU A 125 -4.28 -10.52 4.32
C GLU A 125 -5.02 -9.24 3.91
N ILE A 126 -5.22 -8.32 4.86
CA ILE A 126 -5.96 -7.07 4.66
C ILE A 126 -4.97 -5.95 4.40
N VAL A 127 -5.05 -5.34 3.21
CA VAL A 127 -4.09 -4.32 2.77
C VAL A 127 -4.67 -2.92 2.63
N PHE A 128 -5.99 -2.79 2.67
CA PHE A 128 -6.71 -1.52 2.51
C PHE A 128 -8.05 -1.57 3.23
N ASP A 129 -8.53 -0.40 3.72
CA ASP A 129 -9.85 -0.27 4.31
C ASP A 129 -10.90 0.02 3.23
N ALA A 130 -11.81 -0.92 2.99
CA ALA A 130 -12.87 -0.72 2.01
C ALA A 130 -13.85 0.41 2.38
N ARG A 131 -13.91 0.81 3.66
CA ARG A 131 -14.71 1.95 4.12
C ARG A 131 -14.13 3.26 3.60
N ASP A 132 -12.80 3.41 3.63
CA ASP A 132 -12.12 4.59 3.09
C ASP A 132 -12.40 4.75 1.58
N GLY A 133 -12.49 3.64 0.83
CA GLY A 133 -12.92 3.66 -0.56
C GLY A 133 -14.34 4.21 -0.74
N ALA A 134 -15.26 3.87 0.18
CA ALA A 134 -16.62 4.40 0.16
C ALA A 134 -16.67 5.89 0.55
N ASP A 135 -15.91 6.30 1.55
CA ASP A 135 -15.97 7.66 2.10
C ASP A 135 -15.28 8.68 1.18
N THR A 136 -14.28 8.26 0.41
CA THR A 136 -13.55 9.12 -0.52
C THR A 136 -14.13 9.17 -1.93
N SER A 137 -15.02 8.24 -2.31
CA SER A 137 -15.68 8.28 -3.62
C SER A 137 -16.73 9.38 -3.69
N ASN A 138 -16.79 10.11 -4.81
CA ASN A 138 -17.86 11.08 -5.10
C ASN A 138 -19.05 10.44 -5.84
N ASN A 139 -18.93 9.19 -6.28
CA ASN A 139 -19.93 8.48 -7.05
C ASN A 139 -20.80 7.58 -6.14
N PHE A 140 -22.11 7.80 -6.14
CA PHE A 140 -23.05 7.02 -5.32
C PHE A 140 -22.98 5.51 -5.58
N MET A 141 -22.87 5.09 -6.84
CA MET A 141 -22.76 3.67 -7.21
C MET A 141 -21.46 3.05 -6.71
N GLU A 142 -20.37 3.81 -6.81
CA GLU A 142 -19.07 3.40 -6.31
C GLU A 142 -19.06 3.29 -4.77
N LYS A 143 -19.66 4.25 -4.06
CA LYS A 143 -19.87 4.15 -2.60
C LYS A 143 -20.61 2.89 -2.21
N LYS A 144 -21.69 2.58 -2.95
CA LYS A 144 -22.49 1.36 -2.70
C LYS A 144 -21.66 0.10 -2.95
N LEU A 145 -20.85 0.08 -4.00
CA LEU A 145 -19.96 -1.04 -4.31
C LEU A 145 -18.93 -1.25 -3.18
N TRP A 146 -18.26 -0.20 -2.73
CA TRP A 146 -17.29 -0.27 -1.64
C TRP A 146 -17.93 -0.77 -0.32
N ARG A 147 -19.15 -0.35 0.00
CA ARG A 147 -19.89 -0.87 1.16
C ARG A 147 -20.20 -2.37 1.05
N ILE A 148 -20.49 -2.86 -0.16
CA ILE A 148 -20.68 -4.29 -0.41
C ILE A 148 -19.34 -5.02 -0.23
N ILE A 149 -18.26 -4.48 -0.76
CA ILE A 149 -16.91 -5.02 -0.60
C ILE A 149 -16.55 -5.11 0.88
N ASP A 150 -16.74 -4.04 1.65
CA ASP A 150 -16.49 -4.03 3.11
C ASP A 150 -17.27 -5.12 3.84
N LYS A 151 -18.58 -5.23 3.58
CA LYS A 151 -19.40 -6.27 4.20
C LYS A 151 -18.90 -7.68 3.87
N GLN A 152 -18.50 -7.92 2.63
CA GLN A 152 -17.94 -9.21 2.21
C GLN A 152 -16.60 -9.48 2.89
N MET A 153 -15.70 -8.49 2.96
CA MET A 153 -14.41 -8.60 3.64
C MET A 153 -14.60 -9.01 5.11
N ARG A 154 -15.48 -8.32 5.83
CA ARG A 154 -15.81 -8.67 7.24
C ARG A 154 -16.33 -10.08 7.37
N THR A 155 -17.23 -10.50 6.47
CA THR A 155 -17.76 -11.87 6.48
C THR A 155 -16.67 -12.91 6.24
N ILE A 156 -15.77 -12.67 5.29
CA ILE A 156 -14.65 -13.58 4.99
C ILE A 156 -13.68 -13.65 6.17
N CYS A 157 -13.30 -12.50 6.74
CA CYS A 157 -12.43 -12.44 7.91
C CYS A 157 -13.02 -13.16 9.11
N ALA A 158 -14.33 -12.99 9.37
CA ALA A 158 -15.01 -13.65 10.48
C ALA A 158 -14.90 -15.19 10.41
N LEU A 159 -14.84 -15.77 9.22
CA LEU A 159 -14.75 -17.20 8.97
C LEU A 159 -13.30 -17.70 8.80
N ALA A 160 -12.31 -16.82 8.73
CA ALA A 160 -10.91 -17.19 8.52
C ALA A 160 -10.30 -17.81 9.78
N ASP A 161 -9.34 -18.70 9.61
CA ASP A 161 -8.53 -19.28 10.70
C ASP A 161 -7.47 -18.29 11.19
N GLY A 162 -7.01 -17.41 10.28
CA GLY A 162 -6.07 -16.34 10.57
C GLY A 162 -6.40 -15.04 9.85
N VAL A 163 -6.12 -13.91 10.48
CA VAL A 163 -6.25 -12.58 9.88
C VAL A 163 -4.96 -11.80 10.09
N SER A 164 -4.37 -11.34 9.00
CA SER A 164 -3.25 -10.41 9.00
C SER A 164 -3.69 -9.08 8.40
N CYS A 165 -3.24 -7.98 8.98
CA CYS A 165 -3.47 -6.64 8.46
C CYS A 165 -2.14 -5.91 8.24
N VAL A 166 -2.14 -4.90 7.35
CA VAL A 166 -0.95 -4.06 7.20
C VAL A 166 -0.73 -3.13 8.39
N THR A 167 -1.79 -2.81 9.14
CA THR A 167 -1.75 -2.02 10.38
C THR A 167 -1.62 -2.93 11.59
N GLU A 168 -1.20 -2.37 12.73
CA GLU A 168 -1.13 -3.10 14.00
C GLU A 168 -2.48 -3.14 14.74
N LYS A 169 -3.27 -2.06 14.64
CA LYS A 169 -4.50 -1.89 15.42
C LYS A 169 -5.71 -1.49 14.59
N TYR A 170 -5.54 -0.54 13.64
CA TYR A 170 -6.66 0.13 12.98
C TYR A 170 -7.55 -0.83 12.18
N LEU A 171 -6.99 -1.59 11.24
CA LEU A 171 -7.76 -2.52 10.42
C LEU A 171 -8.30 -3.70 11.23
N GLN A 172 -7.59 -4.15 12.26
CA GLN A 172 -7.99 -5.26 13.14
C GLN A 172 -9.27 -4.97 13.92
N GLN A 173 -9.61 -3.70 14.15
CA GLN A 173 -10.88 -3.32 14.79
C GLN A 173 -12.10 -3.63 13.93
N HIS A 174 -11.90 -3.81 12.62
CA HIS A 174 -12.99 -3.98 11.65
C HIS A 174 -12.93 -5.32 10.91
N TYR A 175 -11.72 -5.85 10.72
CA TYR A 175 -11.48 -7.08 9.98
C TYR A 175 -10.81 -8.09 10.91
N TYR A 176 -11.62 -8.93 11.55
CA TYR A 176 -11.17 -9.92 12.55
C TYR A 176 -11.92 -11.26 12.38
N SER A 177 -11.32 -12.32 12.89
CA SER A 177 -11.95 -13.64 12.92
C SER A 177 -12.75 -13.80 14.22
N VAL A 178 -13.89 -14.51 14.12
CA VAL A 178 -14.68 -14.94 15.28
C VAL A 178 -14.48 -16.41 15.60
N LYS A 179 -13.61 -17.11 14.86
CA LYS A 179 -13.30 -18.51 15.16
C LYS A 179 -12.57 -18.65 16.50
N PRO A 180 -12.87 -19.67 17.31
CA PRO A 180 -12.04 -20.00 18.46
C PRO A 180 -10.63 -20.36 17.98
N ASN A 181 -9.63 -19.95 18.78
CA ASN A 181 -8.21 -20.21 18.46
C ASN A 181 -7.71 -19.65 17.11
N HIS A 182 -8.34 -18.60 16.58
CA HIS A 182 -7.80 -17.91 15.43
C HIS A 182 -6.44 -17.27 15.75
N PHE A 183 -5.62 -17.08 14.72
CA PHE A 183 -4.33 -16.41 14.86
C PHE A 183 -4.32 -15.07 14.09
N VAL A 184 -3.53 -14.15 14.60
CA VAL A 184 -3.44 -12.79 14.03
C VAL A 184 -1.98 -12.42 13.81
N SER A 185 -1.77 -11.52 12.83
CA SER A 185 -0.47 -10.90 12.60
C SER A 185 -0.64 -9.52 12.01
N ASN A 186 0.45 -8.75 11.98
CA ASN A 186 0.52 -7.50 11.25
C ASN A 186 1.87 -7.38 10.54
N TYR A 187 1.83 -7.04 9.27
CA TYR A 187 3.02 -6.74 8.48
C TYR A 187 2.68 -5.89 7.27
N SER A 188 3.50 -4.88 7.01
CA SER A 188 3.40 -4.06 5.80
C SER A 188 3.70 -4.89 4.54
N THR A 189 3.16 -4.46 3.42
CA THR A 189 3.52 -5.00 2.10
C THR A 189 4.91 -4.56 1.65
N LEU A 190 5.46 -3.54 2.30
CA LEU A 190 6.77 -2.99 2.02
C LEU A 190 7.87 -4.01 2.36
N ALA A 191 8.97 -3.97 1.63
CA ALA A 191 10.20 -4.66 1.96
C ALA A 191 11.35 -3.62 1.87
N LEU A 192 11.84 -3.21 3.04
CA LEU A 192 12.97 -2.30 3.16
C LEU A 192 14.16 -3.07 3.71
N ASP A 193 15.21 -3.18 2.90
CA ASP A 193 16.47 -3.77 3.37
C ASP A 193 17.14 -2.84 4.37
N LYS A 194 17.97 -3.41 5.23
CA LYS A 194 18.72 -2.64 6.23
C LYS A 194 19.52 -1.48 5.65
N SER A 195 20.03 -1.63 4.43
CA SER A 195 20.77 -0.59 3.70
C SER A 195 19.92 0.62 3.32
N PHE A 196 18.59 0.49 3.31
CA PHE A 196 17.69 1.60 3.04
C PHE A 196 17.60 2.57 4.23
N PHE A 197 17.77 2.07 5.45
CA PHE A 197 17.70 2.88 6.66
C PHE A 197 18.98 3.74 6.78
N THR A 198 18.81 5.00 7.20
CA THR A 198 19.93 5.91 7.43
C THR A 198 20.21 6.07 8.94
N SER A 199 19.95 7.26 9.46
CA SER A 199 20.04 7.63 10.87
C SER A 199 19.05 8.77 11.15
N PRO A 200 18.78 9.11 12.40
CA PRO A 200 18.11 10.37 12.72
C PRO A 200 18.87 11.54 12.11
N ARG A 201 18.13 12.50 11.56
CA ARG A 201 18.70 13.69 10.91
C ARG A 201 18.98 14.78 11.91
N LEU A 202 20.11 15.44 11.73
CA LEU A 202 20.38 16.71 12.39
C LEU A 202 19.65 17.84 11.67
N TYR A 203 19.38 18.92 12.36
CA TYR A 203 18.79 20.10 11.76
C TYR A 203 19.71 20.68 10.68
N PRO A 204 19.21 20.86 9.44
CA PRO A 204 20.06 21.32 8.34
C PRO A 204 20.55 22.75 8.50
N GLU A 205 21.84 23.00 8.23
CA GLU A 205 22.41 24.35 8.18
C GLU A 205 22.08 25.04 6.85
N LYS A 206 20.80 25.35 6.62
CA LYS A 206 20.32 26.04 5.41
C LYS A 206 19.09 26.88 5.72
N THR A 207 18.83 27.87 4.86
CA THR A 207 17.72 28.81 5.03
C THR A 207 16.40 28.32 4.38
N VAL A 208 16.48 27.47 3.36
CA VAL A 208 15.32 27.00 2.62
C VAL A 208 15.23 25.48 2.69
N PHE A 209 14.17 24.97 3.29
CA PHE A 209 13.88 23.56 3.41
C PHE A 209 13.09 23.06 2.21
N THR A 210 13.23 21.77 1.89
CA THR A 210 12.50 21.12 0.82
C THR A 210 11.61 20.01 1.37
N ILE A 211 10.33 20.10 1.06
CA ILE A 211 9.32 19.06 1.34
C ILE A 211 9.32 18.05 0.20
N ALA A 212 9.40 16.76 0.53
CA ALA A 212 9.03 15.68 -0.37
C ALA A 212 7.54 15.35 -0.22
N HIS A 213 6.85 15.23 -1.35
CA HIS A 213 5.53 14.63 -1.46
C HIS A 213 5.56 13.58 -2.56
N VAL A 214 5.04 12.38 -2.30
CA VAL A 214 5.10 11.27 -3.24
C VAL A 214 3.72 10.63 -3.40
N ASP A 215 3.29 10.50 -4.64
CA ASP A 215 2.11 9.74 -5.03
C ASP A 215 2.45 8.82 -6.23
N LEU A 216 1.64 7.81 -6.49
CA LEU A 216 1.78 7.01 -7.71
C LEU A 216 1.45 7.87 -8.95
N GLN A 217 0.41 8.68 -8.86
CA GLN A 217 -0.04 9.63 -9.87
C GLN A 217 -0.31 10.97 -9.18
N ILE A 218 0.49 11.97 -9.49
CA ILE A 218 0.28 13.31 -8.94
C ILE A 218 -1.00 13.95 -9.52
N GLY A 219 -1.70 14.71 -8.71
CA GLY A 219 -2.89 15.42 -9.16
C GLY A 219 -3.21 16.61 -8.28
N LEU A 220 -3.65 17.73 -8.85
CA LEU A 220 -3.92 18.96 -8.12
C LEU A 220 -5.07 18.68 -7.17
N HIS A 221 -6.08 18.35 -7.15
CA HIS A 221 -7.11 18.06 -6.13
C HIS A 221 -7.22 16.57 -5.83
N SER A 222 -6.05 15.92 -5.75
CA SER A 222 -6.00 14.50 -5.46
C SER A 222 -6.36 14.21 -4.00
N ARG A 223 -6.67 12.96 -3.71
CA ARG A 223 -6.86 12.51 -2.33
C ARG A 223 -5.61 12.64 -1.47
N LYS A 224 -4.46 12.92 -2.07
CA LYS A 224 -3.16 13.08 -1.40
C LYS A 224 -2.85 14.53 -1.02
N GLY A 225 -3.74 15.50 -1.35
CA GLY A 225 -3.70 16.87 -0.84
C GLY A 225 -2.58 17.75 -1.40
N THR A 226 -2.27 17.62 -2.68
CA THR A 226 -1.31 18.48 -3.37
C THR A 226 -1.69 19.96 -3.27
N ASP A 227 -2.96 20.28 -3.47
CA ASP A 227 -3.53 21.64 -3.33
C ASP A 227 -3.44 22.16 -1.88
N ILE A 228 -3.65 21.29 -0.90
CA ILE A 228 -3.55 21.62 0.54
C ILE A 228 -2.12 22.05 0.91
N ILE A 229 -1.11 21.33 0.38
CA ILE A 229 0.30 21.69 0.60
C ILE A 229 0.60 23.06 -0.04
N ILE A 230 0.16 23.31 -1.26
CA ILE A 230 0.36 24.60 -1.95
C ILE A 230 -0.24 25.76 -1.14
N GLN A 231 -1.46 25.60 -0.65
CA GLN A 231 -2.10 26.61 0.21
C GLN A 231 -1.35 26.83 1.53
N ALA A 232 -0.80 25.77 2.13
CA ALA A 232 0.01 25.89 3.35
C ALA A 232 1.32 26.67 3.08
N LEU A 233 1.98 26.40 1.94
CA LEU A 233 3.19 27.12 1.53
C LEU A 233 2.93 28.62 1.26
N GLU A 234 1.79 28.97 0.66
CA GLU A 234 1.37 30.36 0.51
C GLU A 234 1.27 31.08 1.88
N LYS A 235 0.65 30.42 2.87
CA LYS A 235 0.54 30.97 4.22
C LYS A 235 1.92 31.15 4.88
N LEU A 236 2.80 30.17 4.72
CA LEU A 236 4.18 30.25 5.21
C LEU A 236 4.95 31.41 4.58
N LYS A 237 4.84 31.59 3.27
CA LYS A 237 5.46 32.72 2.55
C LYS A 237 4.98 34.07 3.07
N LYS A 238 3.67 34.21 3.37
CA LYS A 238 3.11 35.44 3.99
C LYS A 238 3.67 35.73 5.38
N LYS A 239 4.11 34.69 6.11
CA LYS A 239 4.82 34.81 7.39
C LYS A 239 6.34 35.01 7.24
N GLY A 240 6.87 35.07 6.01
CA GLY A 240 8.31 35.22 5.72
C GLY A 240 9.07 33.88 5.79
N VAL A 241 8.39 32.74 5.91
CA VAL A 241 9.02 31.41 5.92
C VAL A 241 8.93 30.81 4.52
N VAL A 242 10.07 30.64 3.87
CA VAL A 242 10.16 30.09 2.51
C VAL A 242 10.53 28.60 2.57
N VAL A 243 9.65 27.76 2.01
CA VAL A 243 9.82 26.31 1.94
C VAL A 243 9.52 25.83 0.52
N ASN A 244 10.38 25.01 -0.04
CA ASN A 244 10.16 24.38 -1.34
C ASN A 244 9.37 23.07 -1.19
N VAL A 245 8.66 22.66 -2.25
CA VAL A 245 8.02 21.33 -2.34
C VAL A 245 8.33 20.68 -3.69
N ALA A 246 8.57 19.39 -3.64
CA ALA A 246 8.71 18.56 -4.82
C ALA A 246 7.62 17.45 -4.80
N PHE A 247 6.72 17.48 -5.80
CA PHE A 247 5.66 16.52 -6.01
C PHE A 247 6.13 15.42 -6.96
N ALA A 248 6.53 14.27 -6.43
CA ALA A 248 7.00 13.14 -7.22
C ALA A 248 5.85 12.16 -7.51
N GLY A 249 5.76 11.70 -8.76
CA GLY A 249 4.77 10.74 -9.21
C GLY A 249 4.52 10.87 -10.71
N ASP A 250 3.76 9.92 -11.28
CA ASP A 250 3.44 9.92 -12.69
C ASP A 250 2.55 11.11 -13.07
N ASP A 251 2.85 11.75 -14.19
CA ASP A 251 2.08 12.89 -14.72
C ASP A 251 0.87 12.39 -15.50
N TRP A 252 -0.24 12.22 -14.80
CA TRP A 252 -1.50 11.80 -15.39
C TRP A 252 -2.36 13.02 -15.78
N ASN A 253 -2.84 13.08 -17.01
CA ASN A 253 -3.72 14.16 -17.51
C ASN A 253 -3.14 15.58 -17.36
N ASN A 254 -1.86 15.78 -17.66
CA ASN A 254 -1.16 17.06 -17.53
C ASN A 254 -1.25 17.64 -16.11
N SER A 255 -1.14 16.79 -15.10
CA SER A 255 -1.21 17.20 -13.69
C SER A 255 -0.09 18.14 -13.30
N THR A 256 1.11 17.95 -13.84
CA THR A 256 2.26 18.84 -13.63
C THR A 256 1.93 20.28 -14.02
N GLU A 257 1.39 20.52 -15.21
CA GLU A 257 1.00 21.85 -15.67
C GLU A 257 -0.05 22.50 -14.77
N LYS A 258 -1.07 21.71 -14.37
CA LYS A 258 -2.13 22.19 -13.45
C LYS A 258 -1.60 22.55 -12.07
N ILE A 259 -0.67 21.74 -11.52
CA ILE A 259 -0.03 21.99 -10.24
C ILE A 259 0.80 23.29 -10.29
N LEU A 260 1.61 23.48 -11.35
CA LEU A 260 2.44 24.67 -11.51
C LEU A 260 1.59 25.93 -11.75
N ALA A 261 0.50 25.83 -12.53
CA ALA A 261 -0.45 26.94 -12.70
C ALA A 261 -1.09 27.35 -11.37
N TYR A 262 -1.55 26.37 -10.58
CA TYR A 262 -2.12 26.63 -9.25
C TYR A 262 -1.10 27.23 -8.29
N ALA A 263 0.15 26.76 -8.31
CA ALA A 263 1.23 27.36 -7.53
C ALA A 263 1.49 28.83 -7.93
N LYS A 264 1.37 29.16 -9.21
CA LYS A 264 1.48 30.54 -9.72
C LYS A 264 0.31 31.42 -9.22
N GLU A 265 -0.92 30.92 -9.23
CA GLU A 265 -2.09 31.63 -8.70
C GLU A 265 -1.89 31.96 -7.21
N HIS A 266 -1.21 31.10 -6.45
CA HIS A 266 -0.85 31.30 -5.05
C HIS A 266 0.49 32.05 -4.85
N GLY A 267 1.13 32.50 -5.94
CA GLY A 267 2.38 33.28 -5.90
C GLY A 267 3.59 32.52 -5.37
N ILE A 268 3.63 31.18 -5.50
CA ILE A 268 4.72 30.32 -5.02
C ILE A 268 5.31 29.42 -6.11
N GLU A 269 5.16 29.83 -7.38
CA GLU A 269 5.64 29.03 -8.54
C GLU A 269 7.13 28.68 -8.46
N GLY A 270 7.95 29.59 -7.91
CA GLY A 270 9.39 29.32 -7.71
C GLY A 270 9.73 28.34 -6.59
N GLN A 271 8.73 27.91 -5.80
CA GLN A 271 8.91 26.98 -4.68
C GLN A 271 8.41 25.56 -5.00
N VAL A 272 7.81 25.34 -6.17
CA VAL A 272 7.16 24.08 -6.55
C VAL A 272 7.91 23.42 -7.70
N SER A 273 8.16 22.11 -7.56
CA SER A 273 8.74 21.29 -8.62
C SER A 273 8.01 19.95 -8.74
N CYS A 274 8.02 19.37 -9.94
CA CYS A 274 7.41 18.08 -10.24
C CYS A 274 8.44 17.19 -10.96
N PRO A 275 9.24 16.39 -10.24
CA PRO A 275 10.31 15.58 -10.84
C PRO A 275 9.79 14.38 -11.66
N GLY A 276 8.48 14.14 -11.69
CA GLY A 276 7.88 13.01 -12.40
C GLY A 276 7.96 11.69 -11.63
N PHE A 277 7.76 10.59 -12.34
CA PHE A 277 7.85 9.24 -11.76
C PHE A 277 9.31 8.92 -11.37
N LEU A 278 9.46 8.37 -10.17
CA LEU A 278 10.77 7.98 -9.63
C LEU A 278 10.88 6.45 -9.55
N THR A 279 11.95 5.90 -10.11
CA THR A 279 12.36 4.52 -9.83
C THR A 279 12.73 4.35 -8.36
N ARG A 280 12.86 3.11 -7.89
CA ARG A 280 13.22 2.82 -6.50
C ARG A 280 14.52 3.55 -6.07
N GLN A 281 15.55 3.52 -6.91
CA GLN A 281 16.82 4.19 -6.63
C GLN A 281 16.68 5.72 -6.63
N GLN A 282 15.90 6.28 -7.57
CA GLN A 282 15.64 7.72 -7.62
C GLN A 282 14.79 8.19 -6.43
N LEU A 283 13.82 7.38 -5.97
CA LEU A 283 13.04 7.67 -4.77
C LEU A 283 13.94 7.70 -3.53
N ASP A 284 14.87 6.76 -3.41
CA ASP A 284 15.85 6.76 -2.32
C ASP A 284 16.66 8.04 -2.29
N ALA A 285 17.23 8.44 -3.42
CA ALA A 285 17.99 9.68 -3.55
C ALA A 285 17.13 10.93 -3.28
N PHE A 286 15.88 10.95 -3.78
CA PHE A 286 14.92 12.03 -3.58
C PHE A 286 14.58 12.25 -2.11
N LEU A 287 14.29 11.17 -1.38
CA LEU A 287 14.03 11.25 0.06
C LEU A 287 15.25 11.67 0.85
N ASN A 288 16.45 11.24 0.45
CA ASN A 288 17.70 11.65 1.10
C ASN A 288 18.02 13.15 0.91
N GLN A 289 17.64 13.73 -0.23
CA GLN A 289 17.88 15.14 -0.57
C GLN A 289 16.83 16.10 -0.02
N SER A 290 15.64 15.59 0.35
CA SER A 290 14.55 16.38 0.93
C SER A 290 14.68 16.44 2.45
N ASP A 291 14.08 17.45 3.09
CA ASP A 291 14.21 17.67 4.54
C ASP A 291 13.01 17.19 5.35
N LEU A 292 11.82 17.37 4.80
CA LEU A 292 10.56 16.97 5.41
C LEU A 292 9.76 16.10 4.45
N PHE A 293 8.88 15.29 5.01
CA PHE A 293 7.87 14.56 4.25
C PHE A 293 6.48 15.03 4.65
N VAL A 294 5.64 15.40 3.68
CA VAL A 294 4.27 15.87 3.94
C VAL A 294 3.29 15.12 3.07
N LEU A 295 2.32 14.45 3.70
CA LEU A 295 1.28 13.67 3.03
C LEU A 295 -0.08 13.91 3.67
N PRO A 296 -0.78 15.02 3.37
CA PRO A 296 -2.14 15.25 3.82
C PRO A 296 -3.09 14.40 2.94
N THR A 297 -3.43 13.20 3.38
CA THR A 297 -4.22 12.25 2.60
C THR A 297 -5.59 12.00 3.19
N LYS A 298 -6.60 11.68 2.35
CA LYS A 298 -7.98 11.36 2.76
C LYS A 298 -8.17 9.89 3.08
N ALA A 299 -7.34 9.01 2.53
CA ALA A 299 -7.50 7.57 2.69
C ALA A 299 -6.19 6.84 2.41
N GLU A 300 -5.89 5.87 3.27
CA GLU A 300 -4.73 4.97 3.16
C GLU A 300 -5.09 3.57 3.70
N GLY A 301 -4.21 2.60 3.48
CA GLY A 301 -4.15 1.42 4.33
C GLY A 301 -3.08 1.63 5.41
N LEU A 302 -1.84 1.34 5.05
CA LEU A 302 -0.62 1.76 5.75
C LEU A 302 0.32 2.31 4.67
N PRO A 303 0.53 3.64 4.58
CA PRO A 303 1.21 4.25 3.45
C PRO A 303 2.70 3.88 3.43
N ARG A 304 3.08 3.13 2.40
CA ARG A 304 4.47 2.66 2.21
C ARG A 304 5.45 3.82 2.19
N VAL A 305 5.10 4.91 1.52
CA VAL A 305 5.98 6.07 1.36
C VAL A 305 6.24 6.82 2.68
N ILE A 306 5.31 6.81 3.63
CA ILE A 306 5.58 7.33 4.98
C ILE A 306 6.62 6.46 5.67
N ILE A 307 6.50 5.12 5.58
CA ILE A 307 7.49 4.20 6.15
C ILE A 307 8.87 4.44 5.51
N GLU A 308 8.92 4.66 4.20
CA GLU A 308 10.14 4.98 3.46
C GLU A 308 10.76 6.31 3.95
N ALA A 309 9.94 7.34 4.12
CA ALA A 309 10.39 8.64 4.60
C ALA A 309 10.92 8.58 6.05
N ILE A 310 10.19 7.93 6.96
CA ILE A 310 10.64 7.80 8.36
C ILE A 310 11.86 6.89 8.51
N ALA A 311 12.05 5.91 7.63
CA ALA A 311 13.29 5.11 7.57
C ALA A 311 14.52 5.95 7.17
N LYS A 312 14.30 7.08 6.49
CA LYS A 312 15.33 8.11 6.22
C LYS A 312 15.45 9.15 7.33
N GLY A 313 14.82 8.94 8.47
CA GLY A 313 14.80 9.89 9.58
C GLY A 313 14.09 11.20 9.24
N MET A 314 13.22 11.25 8.23
CA MET A 314 12.55 12.51 7.86
C MET A 314 11.47 12.88 8.86
N PRO A 315 11.48 14.11 9.41
CA PRO A 315 10.29 14.66 10.06
C PRO A 315 9.11 14.61 9.10
N THR A 316 7.97 14.11 9.56
CA THR A 316 6.82 13.82 8.71
C THR A 316 5.55 14.41 9.28
N VAL A 317 4.76 15.10 8.44
CA VAL A 317 3.41 15.58 8.76
C VAL A 317 2.40 14.87 7.85
N THR A 318 1.33 14.35 8.45
CA THR A 318 0.28 13.62 7.71
C THR A 318 -1.08 13.81 8.39
N THR A 319 -2.11 13.14 7.88
CA THR A 319 -3.48 13.20 8.43
C THR A 319 -3.78 12.01 9.34
N PRO A 320 -4.71 12.11 10.30
CA PRO A 320 -5.07 11.02 11.22
C PRO A 320 -5.99 9.97 10.57
N VAL A 321 -5.71 9.56 9.34
CA VAL A 321 -6.52 8.56 8.62
C VAL A 321 -5.88 7.20 8.63
N SER A 322 -6.70 6.15 8.69
CA SER A 322 -6.30 4.75 8.56
C SER A 322 -5.09 4.39 9.46
N GLY A 323 -4.02 3.88 8.88
CA GLY A 323 -2.81 3.50 9.59
C GLY A 323 -1.82 4.63 9.90
N ASN A 324 -2.07 5.87 9.48
CA ASN A 324 -1.14 6.99 9.71
C ASN A 324 -0.87 7.26 11.20
N PRO A 325 -1.87 7.20 12.11
CA PRO A 325 -1.63 7.37 13.54
C PRO A 325 -0.74 6.28 14.18
N GLU A 326 -0.58 5.15 13.48
CA GLU A 326 0.35 4.10 13.91
C GLU A 326 1.80 4.38 13.47
N LEU A 327 2.00 5.28 12.50
CA LEU A 327 3.31 5.62 11.96
C LEU A 327 3.88 6.90 12.55
N ILE A 328 3.02 7.89 12.81
CA ILE A 328 3.41 9.27 13.11
C ILE A 328 2.80 9.73 14.44
N PRO A 329 3.59 10.34 15.32
CA PRO A 329 3.08 10.89 16.60
C PRO A 329 1.93 11.88 16.39
N ALA A 330 0.93 11.85 17.28
CA ALA A 330 -0.30 12.63 17.18
C ALA A 330 -0.07 14.14 16.96
N ARG A 331 1.03 14.71 17.50
CA ARG A 331 1.35 16.14 17.33
C ARG A 331 1.71 16.54 15.89
N TYR A 332 1.98 15.58 15.01
CA TYR A 332 2.25 15.80 13.58
C TYR A 332 1.11 15.27 12.69
N LEU A 333 -0.02 14.92 13.29
CA LEU A 333 -1.24 14.61 12.57
C LEU A 333 -2.11 15.88 12.45
N VAL A 334 -2.58 16.17 11.24
CA VAL A 334 -3.35 17.37 10.90
C VAL A 334 -4.57 16.97 10.08
N ASP A 335 -5.74 17.51 10.37
CA ASP A 335 -6.94 17.22 9.59
C ASP A 335 -6.76 17.66 8.13
N PHE A 336 -7.33 16.90 7.20
CA PHE A 336 -7.07 17.06 5.76
C PHE A 336 -7.29 18.50 5.25
N TYR A 337 -8.34 19.17 5.69
CA TYR A 337 -8.69 20.52 5.24
C TYR A 337 -8.12 21.64 6.13
N ASP A 338 -7.39 21.29 7.18
CA ASP A 338 -6.83 22.28 8.10
C ASP A 338 -5.46 22.77 7.60
N VAL A 339 -5.53 23.66 6.61
CA VAL A 339 -4.36 24.29 5.99
C VAL A 339 -3.55 25.13 7.00
N ASP A 340 -4.23 25.75 7.98
CA ASP A 340 -3.57 26.58 9.00
C ASP A 340 -2.71 25.74 9.91
N THR A 341 -3.27 24.67 10.47
CA THR A 341 -2.50 23.75 11.31
C THR A 341 -1.38 23.06 10.53
N LEU A 342 -1.61 22.74 9.24
CA LEU A 342 -0.54 22.17 8.40
C LEU A 342 0.63 23.14 8.24
N ALA A 343 0.33 24.42 7.94
CA ALA A 343 1.36 25.46 7.83
C ALA A 343 2.11 25.64 9.16
N ASP A 344 1.41 25.70 10.29
CA ASP A 344 2.03 25.86 11.62
C ASP A 344 2.92 24.66 12.00
N ARG A 345 2.53 23.42 11.62
CA ARG A 345 3.38 22.24 11.85
C ARG A 345 4.63 22.25 11.00
N ILE A 346 4.52 22.65 9.72
CA ILE A 346 5.68 22.81 8.83
C ILE A 346 6.58 23.93 9.37
N GLU A 347 6.03 25.11 9.70
CA GLU A 347 6.77 26.23 10.28
C GLU A 347 7.59 25.80 11.49
N LYS A 348 6.95 25.11 12.44
CA LYS A 348 7.59 24.65 13.66
C LYS A 348 8.76 23.70 13.37
N LEU A 349 8.63 22.82 12.39
CA LEU A 349 9.71 21.89 12.01
C LEU A 349 10.89 22.59 11.31
N VAL A 350 10.62 23.63 10.50
CA VAL A 350 11.67 24.33 9.75
C VAL A 350 12.35 25.47 10.53
N THR A 351 11.75 25.93 11.63
CA THR A 351 12.28 27.04 12.44
C THR A 351 12.77 26.62 13.83
N ASN A 352 12.49 25.41 14.27
CA ASN A 352 12.88 24.92 15.58
C ASN A 352 13.73 23.65 15.49
N LYS A 353 15.02 23.79 15.78
CA LYS A 353 16.00 22.72 15.74
C LYS A 353 15.63 21.53 16.63
N GLU A 354 15.25 21.79 17.86
CA GLU A 354 14.92 20.73 18.83
C GLU A 354 13.71 19.89 18.35
N GLU A 355 12.68 20.56 17.84
CA GLU A 355 11.49 19.89 17.33
C GLU A 355 11.80 19.05 16.09
N TYR A 356 12.62 19.56 15.17
CA TYR A 356 13.07 18.83 13.98
C TYR A 356 13.82 17.57 14.35
N GLU A 357 14.86 17.67 15.19
CA GLU A 357 15.71 16.55 15.58
C GLU A 357 14.94 15.52 16.42
N LYS A 358 14.01 15.99 17.28
CA LYS A 358 13.11 15.13 18.02
C LYS A 358 12.16 14.33 17.09
N ALA A 359 11.51 15.01 16.14
CA ALA A 359 10.65 14.37 15.16
C ALA A 359 11.41 13.34 14.33
N SER A 360 12.59 13.71 13.87
CA SER A 360 13.48 12.82 13.12
C SER A 360 13.83 11.55 13.90
N LYS A 361 14.26 11.69 15.13
CA LYS A 361 14.65 10.57 16.00
C LYS A 361 13.48 9.63 16.27
N GLU A 362 12.33 10.17 16.63
CA GLU A 362 11.13 9.36 16.92
C GLU A 362 10.69 8.59 15.68
N ASN A 363 10.61 9.26 14.53
CA ASN A 363 10.24 8.65 13.25
C ASN A 363 11.21 7.53 12.88
N TYR A 364 12.50 7.79 12.95
CA TYR A 364 13.53 6.80 12.64
C TYR A 364 13.41 5.56 13.54
N VAL A 365 13.35 5.75 14.86
CA VAL A 365 13.24 4.63 15.81
C VAL A 365 11.97 3.82 15.52
N HIS A 366 10.86 4.49 15.24
CA HIS A 366 9.61 3.81 14.90
C HIS A 366 9.71 3.02 13.59
N SER A 367 10.47 3.50 12.61
CA SER A 367 10.60 2.84 11.31
C SER A 367 11.31 1.48 11.38
N LEU A 368 12.17 1.24 12.37
CA LEU A 368 13.00 0.03 12.46
C LEU A 368 12.19 -1.27 12.49
N GLN A 369 10.96 -1.24 12.99
CA GLN A 369 10.06 -2.39 12.98
C GLN A 369 9.59 -2.82 11.58
N TYR A 370 9.82 -1.97 10.55
CA TYR A 370 9.45 -2.21 9.16
C TYR A 370 10.63 -2.74 8.31
N GLU A 371 11.75 -3.08 8.93
CA GLU A 371 12.86 -3.77 8.26
C GLU A 371 12.40 -5.12 7.72
N SER A 372 12.87 -5.48 6.52
CA SER A 372 12.37 -6.63 5.75
C SER A 372 12.51 -7.96 6.49
N SER A 373 13.57 -8.18 7.27
CA SER A 373 13.78 -9.39 8.06
C SER A 373 12.75 -9.52 9.18
N ILE A 374 12.39 -8.43 9.84
CA ILE A 374 11.38 -8.41 10.91
C ILE A 374 10.00 -8.71 10.33
N LEU A 375 9.65 -8.05 9.22
CA LEU A 375 8.37 -8.29 8.56
C LEU A 375 8.28 -9.71 8.00
N GLN A 376 9.39 -10.24 7.49
CA GLN A 376 9.44 -11.61 6.97
C GLN A 376 9.28 -12.63 8.11
N ALA A 377 9.92 -12.43 9.25
CA ALA A 377 9.73 -13.30 10.41
C ALA A 377 8.26 -13.35 10.88
N ARG A 378 7.56 -12.19 10.90
CA ARG A 378 6.12 -12.14 11.20
C ARG A 378 5.27 -12.91 10.18
N ARG A 379 5.61 -12.83 8.88
CA ARG A 379 4.94 -13.59 7.82
C ARG A 379 5.19 -15.09 7.97
N ASP A 380 6.44 -15.49 8.19
CA ASP A 380 6.81 -16.91 8.33
C ASP A 380 6.08 -17.55 9.51
N LEU A 381 5.92 -16.83 10.63
CA LEU A 381 5.12 -17.29 11.76
C LEU A 381 3.64 -17.44 11.40
N PHE A 382 3.07 -16.43 10.75
CA PHE A 382 1.66 -16.44 10.34
C PHE A 382 1.35 -17.57 9.35
N TYR A 383 2.20 -17.77 8.36
CA TYR A 383 2.06 -18.86 7.38
C TYR A 383 2.28 -20.23 8.02
N SER A 384 3.19 -20.33 8.99
CA SER A 384 3.43 -21.58 9.73
C SER A 384 2.22 -21.97 10.60
N GLU A 385 1.51 -21.00 11.22
CA GLU A 385 0.27 -21.26 11.93
C GLU A 385 -0.84 -21.80 11.00
N LEU A 386 -0.94 -21.26 9.78
CA LEU A 386 -1.86 -21.78 8.78
C LEU A 386 -1.47 -23.19 8.32
N LYS A 387 -0.17 -23.44 8.05
CA LYS A 387 0.33 -24.76 7.63
C LYS A 387 0.10 -25.85 8.69
N LYS A 388 0.20 -25.52 9.97
CA LYS A 388 -0.12 -26.47 11.07
C LYS A 388 -1.57 -26.98 10.99
N ARG A 389 -2.50 -26.14 10.55
CA ARG A 389 -3.92 -26.51 10.44
C ARG A 389 -4.23 -27.47 9.29
N CYS A 390 -3.38 -27.50 8.25
CA CYS A 390 -3.49 -28.49 7.16
C CYS A 390 -3.28 -29.93 7.67
N LYS A 391 -2.57 -30.12 8.78
CA LYS A 391 -2.25 -31.45 9.35
C LYS A 391 -3.29 -31.96 10.35
N LEU A 392 -4.27 -31.12 10.71
CA LEU A 392 -5.30 -31.43 11.69
C LEU A 392 -6.61 -31.90 11.05
N GLN A 393 -6.67 -31.97 9.73
CA GLN A 393 -7.72 -32.56 8.92
C GLN A 393 -7.26 -33.92 8.37
#